data_71eb322ef474c5da07b42165e5cbae13
#
_entry.id   71eb322ef474c5da07b42165e5cbae13
#
_cell.length_a   1.000
_cell.length_b   1.000
_cell.length_c   1.000
_cell.angle_alpha   90.00
_cell.angle_beta   90.00
_cell.angle_gamma   90.00
#
_symmetry.space_group_name_H-M   'P 1'
#
loop_
_entity.id
_entity.type
_entity.pdbx_description
1 polymer ?
#
loop_
_entity_poly.entity_id
_entity_poly.type
_entity_poly.pdbx_seq_one_letter_code
_entity_poly.pdbx_strand_id
1 'polypeptide(L)'
;PIGLVQDLLYKIPLPKRWKKRGKIPGDRVLKYAKYLMLVILCILLPMFVVDFVGQGSPWFCTYVCPSGTLLGSVPLLSVQPLLRSAAGALWVWKMILPIALLFLAVVVYRPFCRYLCPLGAIYGLFHPVSLYRFSVKESACTSCKACVKACPFEINVFKQPNSTECVRCGRCLDACPHDARTTSFA
;
A
#
# COMPACT_ATOMS: atom_id res chain seq x y z
N PRO A 1 -1.88 0.30 10.58
CA PRO A 1 -0.70 0.79 11.32
C PRO A 1 0.58 0.73 10.49
N ILE A 2 0.77 -0.29 9.63
CA ILE A 2 1.98 -0.41 8.80
C ILE A 2 2.17 0.78 7.84
N GLY A 3 1.09 1.39 7.37
CA GLY A 3 1.13 2.57 6.52
C GLY A 3 1.73 3.79 7.23
N LEU A 4 1.44 3.96 8.51
CA LEU A 4 1.99 5.03 9.33
C LEU A 4 3.51 4.85 9.53
N VAL A 5 3.95 3.62 9.79
CA VAL A 5 5.38 3.28 9.91
C VAL A 5 6.11 3.60 8.60
N GLN A 6 5.55 3.23 7.47
CA GLN A 6 6.13 3.54 6.15
C GLN A 6 6.18 5.05 5.88
N ASP A 7 5.17 5.82 6.29
CA ASP A 7 5.16 7.27 6.14
C ASP A 7 6.23 7.94 7.01
N LEU A 8 6.41 7.44 8.23
CA LEU A 8 7.45 7.94 9.14
C LEU A 8 8.85 7.67 8.60
N LEU A 9 9.10 6.46 8.10
CA LEU A 9 10.37 6.10 7.47
C LEU A 9 10.66 6.93 6.21
N TYR A 10 9.62 7.20 5.40
CA TYR A 10 9.78 8.04 4.22
C TYR A 10 10.10 9.51 4.55
N LYS A 11 9.77 9.99 5.76
CA LYS A 11 10.14 11.35 6.22
C LYS A 11 11.64 11.51 6.47
N ILE A 12 12.39 10.42 6.66
CA ILE A 12 13.85 10.48 6.89
C ILE A 12 14.49 11.30 5.75
N PRO A 13 15.31 12.33 6.08
CA PRO A 13 15.90 13.22 5.10
C PRO A 13 17.02 12.53 4.31
N LEU A 14 16.64 11.80 3.27
CA LEU A 14 17.59 11.26 2.29
C LEU A 14 17.79 12.23 1.12
N PRO A 15 18.97 12.25 0.50
CA PRO A 15 19.22 13.05 -0.69
C PRO A 15 18.20 12.70 -1.79
N LYS A 16 17.70 13.74 -2.49
CA LYS A 16 16.62 13.62 -3.52
C LYS A 16 16.93 12.59 -4.62
N ARG A 17 18.22 12.29 -4.84
CA ARG A 17 18.66 11.26 -5.80
C ARG A 17 18.19 9.85 -5.44
N TRP A 18 18.05 9.53 -4.16
CA TRP A 18 17.68 8.20 -3.65
C TRP A 18 16.18 8.03 -3.47
N LYS A 19 15.46 9.12 -3.24
CA LYS A 19 13.99 9.09 -3.14
C LYS A 19 13.38 8.98 -4.53
N LYS A 20 13.09 7.75 -4.94
CA LYS A 20 12.34 7.47 -6.17
C LYS A 20 10.86 7.78 -5.95
N ARG A 21 10.42 8.96 -6.36
CA ARG A 21 8.99 9.28 -6.46
C ARG A 21 8.40 8.47 -7.61
N GLY A 22 7.82 7.31 -7.31
CA GLY A 22 6.91 6.62 -8.21
C GLY A 22 7.45 5.98 -9.50
N LYS A 23 8.67 6.28 -9.95
CA LYS A 23 9.21 5.74 -11.21
C LYS A 23 10.28 4.67 -10.99
N ILE A 24 9.85 3.51 -10.52
CA ILE A 24 10.68 2.32 -10.64
C ILE A 24 10.46 1.76 -12.06
N PRO A 25 11.52 1.36 -12.79
CA PRO A 25 11.33 0.64 -14.04
C PRO A 25 10.46 -0.58 -13.77
N GLY A 26 9.36 -0.73 -14.53
CA GLY A 26 8.36 -1.78 -14.27
C GLY A 26 7.23 -1.43 -13.28
N ASP A 27 7.14 -0.20 -12.76
CA ASP A 27 6.08 0.23 -11.81
C ASP A 27 4.66 -0.15 -12.29
N ARG A 28 4.41 -0.03 -13.61
CA ARG A 28 3.11 -0.38 -14.19
C ARG A 28 2.77 -1.87 -14.01
N VAL A 29 3.74 -2.76 -14.20
CA VAL A 29 3.55 -4.21 -14.02
C VAL A 29 3.49 -4.54 -12.53
N LEU A 30 4.34 -3.92 -11.72
CA LEU A 30 4.40 -4.16 -10.29
C LEU A 30 3.09 -3.79 -9.56
N LYS A 31 2.34 -2.81 -10.06
CA LYS A 31 1.02 -2.45 -9.52
C LYS A 31 -0.02 -3.57 -9.69
N TYR A 32 0.10 -4.40 -10.72
CA TYR A 32 -0.77 -5.55 -10.89
C TYR A 32 -0.46 -6.68 -9.91
N ALA A 33 0.73 -6.71 -9.32
CA ALA A 33 1.10 -7.75 -8.34
C ALA A 33 0.14 -7.80 -7.15
N LYS A 34 -0.37 -6.66 -6.66
CA LYS A 34 -1.38 -6.63 -5.59
C LYS A 34 -2.69 -7.34 -5.95
N TYR A 35 -3.13 -7.23 -7.22
CA TYR A 35 -4.33 -7.92 -7.71
C TYR A 35 -4.06 -9.42 -7.87
N LEU A 36 -2.88 -9.79 -8.34
CA LEU A 36 -2.45 -11.18 -8.42
C LEU A 36 -2.40 -11.82 -7.03
N MET A 37 -1.82 -11.11 -6.04
CA MET A 37 -1.79 -11.54 -4.64
C MET A 37 -3.19 -11.69 -4.05
N LEU A 38 -4.12 -10.77 -4.37
CA LEU A 38 -5.50 -10.86 -3.94
C LEU A 38 -6.18 -12.13 -4.50
N VAL A 39 -6.06 -12.36 -5.81
CA VAL A 39 -6.74 -13.50 -6.45
C VAL A 39 -6.12 -14.83 -6.02
N ILE A 40 -4.80 -14.96 -6.08
CA ILE A 40 -4.13 -16.24 -5.80
C ILE A 40 -4.11 -16.55 -4.29
N LEU A 41 -3.56 -15.65 -3.47
CA LEU A 41 -3.30 -15.95 -2.04
C LEU A 41 -4.52 -15.72 -1.14
N CYS A 42 -5.46 -14.85 -1.53
CA CYS A 42 -6.62 -14.56 -0.69
C CYS A 42 -7.89 -15.26 -1.16
N ILE A 43 -8.00 -15.64 -2.44
CA ILE A 43 -9.22 -16.27 -2.98
C ILE A 43 -8.93 -17.72 -3.37
N LEU A 44 -8.05 -17.98 -4.34
CA LEU A 44 -7.86 -19.32 -4.91
C LEU A 44 -7.27 -20.31 -3.89
N LEU A 45 -6.16 -19.97 -3.25
CA LEU A 45 -5.54 -20.90 -2.32
C LEU A 45 -6.45 -21.29 -1.14
N PRO A 46 -7.12 -20.37 -0.43
CA PRO A 46 -8.03 -20.76 0.64
C PRO A 46 -9.26 -21.55 0.17
N MET A 47 -9.65 -21.43 -1.10
CA MET A 47 -10.77 -22.23 -1.66
C MET A 47 -10.36 -23.67 -1.98
N PHE A 48 -9.13 -23.86 -2.50
CA PHE A 48 -8.67 -25.17 -2.94
C PHE A 48 -7.88 -25.95 -1.87
N VAL A 49 -7.23 -25.25 -0.96
CA VAL A 49 -6.42 -25.85 0.09
C VAL A 49 -7.10 -25.60 1.44
N VAL A 50 -7.95 -26.54 1.81
CA VAL A 50 -8.64 -26.53 3.11
C VAL A 50 -7.95 -27.49 4.09
N ASP A 51 -7.93 -27.11 5.36
CA ASP A 51 -7.41 -27.94 6.43
C ASP A 51 -8.37 -29.07 6.83
N PHE A 52 -7.96 -29.97 7.73
CA PHE A 52 -8.79 -31.06 8.25
C PHE A 52 -10.14 -30.62 8.80
N VAL A 53 -10.28 -29.37 9.23
CA VAL A 53 -11.50 -28.78 9.79
C VAL A 53 -12.35 -28.14 8.70
N GLY A 54 -11.94 -28.18 7.43
CA GLY A 54 -12.64 -27.54 6.32
C GLY A 54 -12.43 -26.01 6.27
N GLN A 55 -11.45 -25.46 7.00
CA GLN A 55 -11.13 -24.04 6.95
C GLN A 55 -10.02 -23.76 5.95
N GLY A 56 -10.22 -22.75 5.12
CA GLY A 56 -9.19 -22.23 4.23
C GLY A 56 -8.11 -21.50 5.01
N SER A 57 -6.87 -21.95 4.90
CA SER A 57 -5.74 -21.33 5.59
C SER A 57 -5.47 -19.92 5.04
N PRO A 58 -5.20 -18.89 5.89
CA PRO A 58 -4.94 -17.52 5.45
C PRO A 58 -3.51 -17.37 4.90
N TRP A 59 -3.26 -17.91 3.72
CA TRP A 59 -1.94 -17.97 3.07
C TRP A 59 -1.22 -16.63 3.00
N PHE A 60 -1.93 -15.56 2.65
CA PHE A 60 -1.32 -14.23 2.60
C PHE A 60 -0.80 -13.78 3.98
N CYS A 61 -1.59 -13.96 5.03
CA CYS A 61 -1.19 -13.58 6.39
C CYS A 61 -0.06 -14.46 6.90
N THR A 62 -0.07 -15.74 6.53
CA THR A 62 0.92 -16.72 6.98
C THR A 62 2.28 -16.48 6.33
N TYR A 63 2.36 -16.11 5.07
CA TYR A 63 3.63 -16.08 4.32
C TYR A 63 4.12 -14.69 3.94
N VAL A 64 3.22 -13.71 3.74
CA VAL A 64 3.57 -12.43 3.10
C VAL A 64 3.30 -11.22 3.98
N CYS A 65 2.29 -11.27 4.87
CA CYS A 65 1.82 -10.07 5.57
C CYS A 65 2.84 -9.55 6.61
N PRO A 66 3.46 -8.37 6.39
CA PRO A 66 4.42 -7.80 7.33
C PRO A 66 3.74 -7.27 8.60
N SER A 67 2.46 -6.88 8.50
CA SER A 67 1.70 -6.39 9.65
C SER A 67 1.48 -7.49 10.69
N GLY A 68 1.09 -8.69 10.26
CA GLY A 68 0.92 -9.85 11.14
C GLY A 68 2.23 -10.27 11.80
N THR A 69 3.36 -10.11 11.11
CA THR A 69 4.68 -10.42 11.67
C THR A 69 5.10 -9.39 12.71
N LEU A 70 5.09 -8.11 12.36
CA LEU A 70 5.60 -7.04 13.22
C LEU A 70 4.70 -6.78 14.44
N LEU A 71 3.38 -6.85 14.28
CA LEU A 71 2.43 -6.52 15.35
C LEU A 71 1.89 -7.74 16.10
N GLY A 72 1.97 -8.92 15.48
CA GLY A 72 1.52 -10.18 16.08
C GLY A 72 2.68 -11.06 16.52
N SER A 73 3.46 -11.58 15.57
CA SER A 73 4.48 -12.60 15.87
C SER A 73 5.63 -12.07 16.73
N VAL A 74 6.11 -10.85 16.49
CA VAL A 74 7.24 -10.28 17.24
C VAL A 74 6.90 -10.07 18.72
N PRO A 75 5.78 -9.39 19.10
CA PRO A 75 5.40 -9.25 20.49
C PRO A 75 5.12 -10.60 21.18
N LEU A 76 4.44 -11.51 20.48
CA LEU A 76 4.11 -12.82 21.02
C LEU A 76 5.36 -13.64 21.37
N LEU A 77 6.34 -13.69 20.46
CA LEU A 77 7.61 -14.40 20.68
C LEU A 77 8.51 -13.70 21.71
N SER A 78 8.34 -12.41 21.94
CA SER A 78 9.09 -11.71 23.00
C SER A 78 8.60 -12.08 24.39
N VAL A 79 7.29 -12.35 24.53
CA VAL A 79 6.65 -12.67 25.83
C VAL A 79 6.75 -14.17 26.16
N GLN A 80 6.67 -15.04 25.15
CA GLN A 80 6.62 -16.49 25.36
C GLN A 80 7.89 -17.23 24.84
N PRO A 81 8.82 -17.59 25.75
CA PRO A 81 10.07 -18.24 25.36
C PRO A 81 9.88 -19.65 24.75
N LEU A 82 8.80 -20.34 25.13
CA LEU A 82 8.48 -21.67 24.60
C LEU A 82 8.17 -21.62 23.08
N LEU A 83 7.44 -20.61 22.63
CA LEU A 83 7.16 -20.41 21.20
C LEU A 83 8.40 -20.03 20.41
N ARG A 84 9.36 -19.39 21.07
CA ARG A 84 10.63 -18.99 20.46
C ARG A 84 11.49 -20.19 20.08
N SER A 85 11.50 -21.24 20.87
CA SER A 85 12.21 -22.49 20.57
C SER A 85 11.57 -23.27 19.41
N ALA A 86 10.25 -23.13 19.23
CA ALA A 86 9.50 -23.72 18.13
C ALA A 86 9.53 -22.90 16.83
N ALA A 87 10.10 -21.69 16.86
CA ALA A 87 10.19 -20.81 15.71
C ALA A 87 11.20 -21.34 14.68
N GLY A 88 10.69 -21.91 13.59
CA GLY A 88 11.49 -22.52 12.53
C GLY A 88 11.84 -21.57 11.38
N ALA A 89 12.25 -22.14 10.25
CA ALA A 89 12.64 -21.42 9.03
C ALA A 89 11.57 -20.43 8.51
N LEU A 90 10.29 -20.73 8.70
CA LEU A 90 9.18 -19.84 8.33
C LEU A 90 9.25 -18.51 9.06
N TRP A 91 9.65 -18.50 10.33
CA TRP A 91 9.79 -17.26 11.10
C TRP A 91 10.93 -16.40 10.57
N VAL A 92 12.05 -17.00 10.19
CA VAL A 92 13.18 -16.29 9.56
C VAL A 92 12.73 -15.62 8.25
N TRP A 93 12.03 -16.34 7.39
CA TRP A 93 11.44 -15.79 6.17
C TRP A 93 10.52 -14.60 6.45
N LYS A 94 9.65 -14.75 7.45
CA LYS A 94 8.72 -13.70 7.89
C LYS A 94 9.42 -12.47 8.47
N MET A 95 10.62 -12.58 8.97
CA MET A 95 11.41 -11.43 9.44
C MET A 95 12.14 -10.74 8.29
N ILE A 96 12.68 -11.48 7.34
CA ILE A 96 13.39 -10.93 6.19
C ILE A 96 12.47 -10.03 5.36
N LEU A 97 11.26 -10.48 5.08
CA LEU A 97 10.30 -9.79 4.21
C LEU A 97 9.90 -8.39 4.74
N PRO A 98 9.43 -8.23 6.01
CA PRO A 98 9.12 -6.90 6.53
C PRO A 98 10.35 -6.00 6.65
N ILE A 99 11.53 -6.54 7.00
CA ILE A 99 12.76 -5.76 7.05
C ILE A 99 13.10 -5.20 5.65
N ALA A 100 13.07 -6.03 4.62
CA ALA A 100 13.28 -5.60 3.24
C ALA A 100 12.26 -4.54 2.80
N LEU A 101 10.98 -4.70 3.17
CA LEU A 101 9.92 -3.72 2.90
C LEU A 101 10.12 -2.40 3.65
N LEU A 102 10.62 -2.43 4.89
CA LEU A 102 10.94 -1.22 5.65
C LEU A 102 12.10 -0.47 5.01
N PHE A 103 13.17 -1.15 4.59
CA PHE A 103 14.25 -0.53 3.82
C PHE A 103 13.74 0.09 2.52
N LEU A 104 12.89 -0.63 1.79
CA LEU A 104 12.29 -0.11 0.56
C LEU A 104 11.38 1.11 0.83
N ALA A 105 10.72 1.17 1.99
CA ALA A 105 9.86 2.29 2.39
C ALA A 105 10.63 3.61 2.60
N VAL A 106 11.92 3.55 2.87
CA VAL A 106 12.77 4.73 2.96
C VAL A 106 12.97 5.38 1.58
N VAL A 107 13.03 4.57 0.53
CA VAL A 107 13.28 5.01 -0.86
C VAL A 107 11.99 5.26 -1.64
N VAL A 108 10.99 4.38 -1.47
CA VAL A 108 9.72 4.39 -2.18
C VAL A 108 8.58 4.71 -1.23
N TYR A 109 7.66 5.57 -1.64
CA TYR A 109 6.50 5.91 -0.83
C TYR A 109 5.53 4.73 -0.75
N ARG A 110 5.31 4.20 0.47
CA ARG A 110 4.39 3.10 0.79
C ARG A 110 4.49 1.88 -0.13
N PRO A 111 5.65 1.22 -0.24
CA PRO A 111 5.86 0.14 -1.21
C PRO A 111 4.94 -1.06 -0.97
N PHE A 112 4.69 -1.44 0.29
CA PHE A 112 3.79 -2.54 0.62
C PHE A 112 2.36 -2.27 0.15
N CYS A 113 1.80 -1.12 0.51
CA CYS A 113 0.43 -0.75 0.13
C CYS A 113 0.27 -0.58 -1.38
N ARG A 114 1.35 -0.19 -2.07
CA ARG A 114 1.35 0.07 -3.50
C ARG A 114 1.40 -1.20 -4.34
N TYR A 115 2.20 -2.21 -3.93
CA TYR A 115 2.53 -3.35 -4.79
C TYR A 115 2.05 -4.70 -4.27
N LEU A 116 1.94 -4.89 -2.97
CA LEU A 116 1.73 -6.21 -2.35
C LEU A 116 0.42 -6.34 -1.57
N CYS A 117 -0.14 -5.24 -1.06
CA CYS A 117 -1.29 -5.30 -0.17
C CYS A 117 -2.59 -5.62 -0.92
N PRO A 118 -3.23 -6.78 -0.68
CA PRO A 118 -4.51 -7.15 -1.29
C PRO A 118 -5.64 -6.22 -0.85
N LEU A 119 -5.60 -5.71 0.39
CA LEU A 119 -6.56 -4.73 0.87
C LEU A 119 -6.47 -3.42 0.08
N GLY A 120 -5.25 -3.01 -0.32
CA GLY A 120 -5.05 -1.87 -1.21
C GLY A 120 -5.61 -2.09 -2.61
N ALA A 121 -5.64 -3.34 -3.09
CA ALA A 121 -6.30 -3.71 -4.34
C ALA A 121 -7.82 -3.59 -4.23
N ILE A 122 -8.42 -4.11 -3.16
CA ILE A 122 -9.85 -4.03 -2.88
C ILE A 122 -10.29 -2.55 -2.81
N TYR A 123 -9.65 -1.73 -2.00
CA TYR A 123 -9.97 -0.31 -1.93
C TYR A 123 -9.82 0.40 -3.27
N GLY A 124 -8.80 0.05 -4.05
CA GLY A 124 -8.62 0.57 -5.40
C GLY A 124 -9.80 0.27 -6.32
N LEU A 125 -10.33 -0.95 -6.29
CA LEU A 125 -11.48 -1.37 -7.09
C LEU A 125 -12.76 -0.61 -6.71
N PHE A 126 -12.96 -0.31 -5.43
CA PHE A 126 -14.12 0.44 -4.95
C PHE A 126 -14.00 1.97 -5.12
N HIS A 127 -12.85 2.50 -5.52
CA HIS A 127 -12.68 3.94 -5.74
C HIS A 127 -13.69 4.58 -6.69
N PRO A 128 -14.04 3.98 -7.84
CA PRO A 128 -15.01 4.56 -8.76
C PRO A 128 -16.43 4.64 -8.19
N VAL A 129 -16.78 3.74 -7.27
CA VAL A 129 -18.13 3.63 -6.69
C VAL A 129 -18.24 4.35 -5.33
N SER A 130 -17.13 4.84 -4.80
CA SER A 130 -17.10 5.47 -3.48
C SER A 130 -17.90 6.77 -3.42
N LEU A 131 -18.65 6.95 -2.33
CA LEU A 131 -19.43 8.15 -2.04
C LEU A 131 -18.57 9.42 -1.90
N TYR A 132 -17.37 9.29 -1.31
CA TYR A 132 -16.42 10.39 -1.18
C TYR A 132 -15.53 10.46 -2.42
N ARG A 133 -15.65 11.51 -3.21
CA ARG A 133 -14.92 11.66 -4.47
C ARG A 133 -14.14 12.97 -4.51
N PHE A 134 -13.04 12.96 -5.24
CA PHE A 134 -12.35 14.18 -5.63
C PHE A 134 -12.89 14.65 -6.97
N SER A 135 -13.22 15.94 -7.05
CA SER A 135 -13.64 16.62 -8.29
C SER A 135 -12.67 17.73 -8.65
N VAL A 136 -12.62 18.05 -9.91
CA VAL A 136 -11.82 19.16 -10.44
C VAL A 136 -12.75 20.12 -11.13
N LYS A 137 -12.75 21.39 -10.70
CA LYS A 137 -13.47 22.46 -11.38
C LYS A 137 -12.64 22.88 -12.60
N GLU A 138 -13.08 22.52 -13.80
CA GLU A 138 -12.36 22.81 -15.04
C GLU A 138 -12.18 24.30 -15.26
N SER A 139 -13.17 25.13 -14.89
CA SER A 139 -13.12 26.60 -15.00
C SER A 139 -12.00 27.27 -14.19
N ALA A 140 -11.61 26.66 -13.05
CA ALA A 140 -10.57 27.20 -12.18
C ALA A 140 -9.20 26.49 -12.41
N CYS A 141 -9.16 25.41 -13.19
CA CYS A 141 -7.97 24.60 -13.40
C CYS A 141 -7.09 25.18 -14.52
N THR A 142 -5.93 25.72 -14.16
CA THR A 142 -4.92 26.25 -15.11
C THR A 142 -3.97 25.18 -15.65
N SER A 143 -4.20 23.91 -15.39
CA SER A 143 -3.33 22.79 -15.79
C SER A 143 -1.85 22.94 -15.37
N CYS A 144 -1.57 23.65 -14.29
CA CYS A 144 -0.21 23.95 -13.79
C CYS A 144 0.56 22.73 -13.27
N LYS A 145 -0.07 21.56 -13.17
CA LYS A 145 0.51 20.29 -12.71
C LYS A 145 1.05 20.31 -11.27
N ALA A 146 0.77 21.31 -10.46
CA ALA A 146 1.20 21.39 -9.07
C ALA A 146 0.67 20.18 -8.25
N CYS A 147 -0.60 19.80 -8.47
CA CYS A 147 -1.22 18.63 -7.85
C CYS A 147 -0.54 17.30 -8.21
N VAL A 148 -0.02 17.18 -9.45
CA VAL A 148 0.74 15.97 -9.87
C VAL A 148 2.09 15.91 -9.19
N LYS A 149 2.78 17.07 -9.09
CA LYS A 149 4.07 17.17 -8.39
C LYS A 149 3.94 16.90 -6.88
N ALA A 150 2.83 17.29 -6.27
CA ALA A 150 2.53 17.04 -4.86
C ALA A 150 2.13 15.58 -4.59
N CYS A 151 1.64 14.86 -5.60
CA CYS A 151 1.17 13.49 -5.47
C CYS A 151 2.35 12.51 -5.28
N PRO A 152 2.45 11.79 -4.16
CA PRO A 152 3.54 10.83 -3.94
C PRO A 152 3.43 9.59 -4.83
N PHE A 153 2.27 9.35 -5.45
CA PHE A 153 2.02 8.26 -6.40
C PHE A 153 2.15 8.69 -7.87
N GLU A 154 2.45 9.98 -8.13
CA GLU A 154 2.56 10.57 -9.49
C GLU A 154 1.36 10.30 -10.40
N ILE A 155 0.17 10.25 -9.82
CA ILE A 155 -1.08 10.11 -10.57
C ILE A 155 -1.38 11.43 -11.29
N ASN A 156 -1.88 11.36 -12.53
CA ASN A 156 -2.40 12.51 -13.24
C ASN A 156 -3.76 12.95 -12.66
N VAL A 157 -3.69 13.60 -11.52
CA VAL A 157 -4.84 13.87 -10.66
C VAL A 157 -5.85 14.79 -11.35
N PHE A 158 -5.41 15.64 -12.28
CA PHE A 158 -6.31 16.53 -13.03
C PHE A 158 -7.09 15.80 -14.13
N LYS A 159 -6.54 14.70 -14.69
CA LYS A 159 -7.24 13.86 -15.69
C LYS A 159 -8.04 12.73 -15.04
N GLN A 160 -7.51 12.15 -13.96
CA GLN A 160 -8.10 11.01 -13.28
C GLN A 160 -8.12 11.25 -11.76
N PRO A 161 -9.03 12.09 -11.26
CA PRO A 161 -9.08 12.44 -9.84
C PRO A 161 -9.38 11.25 -8.93
N ASN A 162 -10.13 10.26 -9.42
CA ASN A 162 -10.52 9.05 -8.70
C ASN A 162 -9.83 7.79 -9.24
N SER A 163 -8.54 7.89 -9.55
CA SER A 163 -7.73 6.73 -9.96
C SER A 163 -7.73 5.65 -8.89
N THR A 164 -7.77 4.37 -9.31
CA THR A 164 -7.67 3.18 -8.43
C THR A 164 -6.41 3.14 -7.58
N GLU A 165 -5.37 3.90 -7.97
CA GLU A 165 -4.10 4.00 -7.24
C GLU A 165 -4.10 5.16 -6.20
N CYS A 166 -5.19 5.93 -6.10
CA CYS A 166 -5.27 7.07 -5.20
C CYS A 166 -5.55 6.61 -3.76
N VAL A 167 -4.73 7.01 -2.79
CA VAL A 167 -4.95 6.76 -1.35
C VAL A 167 -5.69 7.89 -0.65
N ARG A 168 -6.22 8.85 -1.39
CA ARG A 168 -6.98 10.01 -0.88
C ARG A 168 -6.31 10.77 0.26
N CYS A 169 -5.00 10.95 0.18
CA CYS A 169 -4.21 11.62 1.22
C CYS A 169 -4.40 13.14 1.31
N GLY A 170 -5.14 13.75 0.40
CA GLY A 170 -5.45 15.19 0.41
C GLY A 170 -4.35 16.13 -0.12
N ARG A 171 -3.08 15.72 -0.18
CA ARG A 171 -1.95 16.59 -0.56
C ARG A 171 -2.12 17.36 -1.88
N CYS A 172 -2.91 16.85 -2.79
CA CYS A 172 -3.21 17.51 -4.05
C CYS A 172 -4.26 18.63 -3.92
N LEU A 173 -5.07 18.62 -2.84
CA LEU A 173 -5.97 19.71 -2.49
C LEU A 173 -5.13 20.89 -1.96
N ASP A 174 -4.29 20.64 -0.96
CA ASP A 174 -3.43 21.65 -0.32
C ASP A 174 -2.43 22.29 -1.30
N ALA A 175 -2.03 21.55 -2.34
CA ALA A 175 -1.05 22.02 -3.33
C ALA A 175 -1.68 22.79 -4.49
N CYS A 176 -2.99 22.97 -4.53
CA CYS A 176 -3.67 23.66 -5.60
C CYS A 176 -3.76 25.17 -5.32
N PRO A 177 -3.03 26.05 -6.06
CA PRO A 177 -3.03 27.48 -5.78
C PRO A 177 -4.35 28.17 -6.17
N HIS A 178 -5.21 27.49 -6.94
CA HIS A 178 -6.46 28.06 -7.46
C HIS A 178 -7.71 27.42 -6.87
N ASP A 179 -7.57 26.60 -5.81
CA ASP A 179 -8.66 25.86 -5.18
C ASP A 179 -9.60 25.14 -6.18
N ALA A 180 -9.03 24.79 -7.36
CA ALA A 180 -9.75 24.11 -8.42
C ALA A 180 -10.13 22.65 -8.05
N ARG A 181 -9.66 22.16 -6.90
CA ARG A 181 -9.95 20.82 -6.41
C ARG A 181 -10.87 20.88 -5.20
N THR A 182 -11.93 20.11 -5.30
CA THR A 182 -12.93 20.00 -4.24
C THR A 182 -13.20 18.54 -3.91
N THR A 183 -13.71 18.31 -2.74
CA THR A 183 -14.27 17.03 -2.34
C THR A 183 -15.78 17.09 -2.53
N SER A 184 -16.36 16.06 -3.11
CA SER A 184 -17.80 15.92 -3.24
C SER A 184 -18.26 14.60 -2.64
N PHE A 185 -19.41 14.63 -1.98
CA PHE A 185 -20.16 13.44 -1.64
C PHE A 185 -21.18 13.20 -2.77
N ALA A 186 -21.18 11.99 -3.31
CA ALA A 186 -22.13 11.60 -4.36
C ALA A 186 -23.42 11.09 -3.72
#